data_8e4499367949ad4ba09efd556c8f2413
#
_entry.id   8e4499367949ad4ba09efd556c8f2413
#
_cell.length_a   1.000
_cell.length_b   1.000
_cell.length_c   1.000
_cell.angle_alpha   90.00
_cell.angle_beta   90.00
_cell.angle_gamma   90.00
#
_symmetry.space_group_name_H-M   'P 1'
#
loop_
_entity.id
_entity.type
_entity.pdbx_description
1 polymer ?
#
loop_
_entity_poly.entity_id
_entity_poly.type
_entity_poly.pdbx_seq_one_letter_code
_entity_poly.pdbx_strand_id
1 'polypeptide(L)'
;GLTKLINSFLTPMTDIILKSGGTIDKYMGDCIMAFWNAPLDCADHQKKAILVAKTMRERMKKLDLGFNIGIGINSGTAVVGNMGSEQRFDYSVLGDAVNLASRLEGQSKEFNTTIVVGEDTYKNAEELHSRMYNLGSVTVKGKSNKVKIYSIK
;
A
#
# COMPACT_ATOMS: atom_id res chain seq x y z
N GLY A 1 -6.00 25.50 5.81
CA GLY A 1 -7.17 24.66 5.98
C GLY A 1 -6.89 23.20 5.71
N LEU A 2 -7.92 22.41 5.76
CA LEU A 2 -7.83 20.95 5.57
C LEU A 2 -7.22 20.57 4.22
N THR A 3 -7.64 21.25 3.14
CA THR A 3 -7.13 20.99 1.78
C THR A 3 -5.62 21.20 1.71
N LYS A 4 -5.11 22.25 2.32
CA LYS A 4 -3.68 22.52 2.35
C LYS A 4 -2.92 21.45 3.14
N LEU A 5 -3.48 20.98 4.24
CA LEU A 5 -2.89 19.92 5.06
C LEU A 5 -2.83 18.61 4.30
N ILE A 6 -3.92 18.25 3.61
CA ILE A 6 -3.97 17.04 2.78
C ILE A 6 -2.93 17.11 1.67
N ASN A 7 -2.82 18.24 0.97
CA ASN A 7 -1.83 18.42 -0.10
C ASN A 7 -0.40 18.37 0.43
N SER A 8 -0.16 18.85 1.64
CA SER A 8 1.18 18.79 2.26
C SER A 8 1.66 17.36 2.48
N PHE A 9 0.75 16.41 2.52
CA PHE A 9 1.07 14.99 2.67
C PHE A 9 0.97 14.25 1.34
N LEU A 10 -0.07 14.48 0.53
CA LEU A 10 -0.28 13.77 -0.74
C LEU A 10 0.85 14.01 -1.73
N THR A 11 1.32 15.23 -1.85
CA THR A 11 2.37 15.60 -2.82
C THR A 11 3.68 14.83 -2.56
N PRO A 12 4.28 14.87 -1.35
CA PRO A 12 5.50 14.09 -1.12
C PRO A 12 5.29 12.57 -1.20
N MET A 13 4.14 12.06 -0.77
CA MET A 13 3.87 10.63 -0.86
C MET A 13 3.73 10.17 -2.30
N THR A 14 3.01 10.93 -3.12
CA THR A 14 2.87 10.67 -4.56
C THR A 14 4.23 10.65 -5.25
N ASP A 15 5.08 11.61 -4.92
CA ASP A 15 6.42 11.72 -5.49
C ASP A 15 7.27 10.47 -5.18
N ILE A 16 7.24 10.01 -3.95
CA ILE A 16 7.96 8.79 -3.54
C ILE A 16 7.46 7.58 -4.34
N ILE A 17 6.16 7.41 -4.48
CA ILE A 17 5.57 6.30 -5.21
C ILE A 17 6.00 6.34 -6.68
N LEU A 18 5.86 7.48 -7.34
CA LEU A 18 6.17 7.62 -8.77
C LEU A 18 7.66 7.42 -9.05
N LYS A 19 8.53 7.95 -8.22
CA LYS A 19 9.97 7.78 -8.38
C LYS A 19 10.44 6.35 -8.23
N SER A 20 9.68 5.53 -7.51
CA SER A 20 10.00 4.10 -7.34
C SER A 20 9.46 3.23 -8.47
N GLY A 21 8.78 3.80 -9.44
CA GLY A 21 8.15 3.04 -10.53
C GLY A 21 6.73 2.58 -10.23
N GLY A 22 6.14 3.09 -9.16
CA GLY A 22 4.74 2.80 -8.85
C GLY A 22 3.77 3.54 -9.75
N THR A 23 2.58 3.00 -9.87
CA THR A 23 1.48 3.61 -10.63
C THR A 23 0.40 4.03 -9.65
N ILE A 24 -0.03 5.28 -9.75
CA ILE A 24 -1.15 5.77 -8.93
C ILE A 24 -2.45 5.35 -9.62
N ASP A 25 -3.29 4.61 -8.88
CA ASP A 25 -4.63 4.25 -9.34
C ASP A 25 -5.56 5.46 -9.14
N LYS A 26 -5.76 5.82 -7.89
CA LYS A 26 -6.67 6.92 -7.58
C LYS A 26 -6.39 7.50 -6.20
N TYR A 27 -6.92 8.69 -5.99
CA TYR A 27 -6.97 9.32 -4.68
C TYR A 27 -8.42 9.26 -4.18
N MET A 28 -8.60 8.85 -2.92
CA MET A 28 -9.91 8.81 -2.28
C MET A 28 -9.83 9.62 -0.99
N GLY A 29 -10.21 10.90 -1.07
CA GLY A 29 -10.01 11.83 0.04
C GLY A 29 -8.53 11.98 0.35
N ASP A 30 -8.12 11.52 1.52
CA ASP A 30 -6.73 11.54 1.97
C ASP A 30 -6.01 10.20 1.74
N CYS A 31 -6.61 9.29 0.98
CA CYS A 31 -6.05 7.97 0.70
C CYS A 31 -5.45 7.90 -0.70
N ILE A 32 -4.30 7.23 -0.83
CA ILE A 32 -3.66 6.96 -2.12
C ILE A 32 -3.73 5.47 -2.36
N MET A 33 -4.23 5.07 -3.53
CA MET A 33 -4.15 3.69 -4.00
C MET A 33 -3.14 3.62 -5.13
N ALA A 34 -2.14 2.75 -4.99
CA ALA A 34 -1.05 2.61 -5.95
C ALA A 34 -0.66 1.15 -6.10
N PHE A 35 0.02 0.83 -7.20
CA PHE A 35 0.47 -0.54 -7.46
C PHE A 35 1.75 -0.56 -8.28
N TRP A 36 2.41 -1.71 -8.27
CA TRP A 36 3.67 -1.95 -8.99
C TRP A 36 3.50 -3.15 -9.90
N ASN A 37 4.42 -3.34 -10.83
CA ASN A 37 4.46 -4.45 -11.77
C ASN A 37 3.46 -4.34 -12.91
N ALA A 38 2.89 -3.16 -13.13
CA ALA A 38 2.02 -2.84 -14.26
C ALA A 38 2.01 -1.31 -14.43
N PRO A 39 1.93 -0.79 -15.64
CA PRO A 39 1.94 -1.50 -16.92
C PRO A 39 3.29 -2.12 -17.27
N LEU A 40 4.36 -1.70 -16.59
CA LEU A 40 5.70 -2.25 -16.83
C LEU A 40 6.04 -3.28 -15.75
N ASP A 41 6.66 -4.38 -16.16
CA ASP A 41 7.09 -5.42 -15.25
C ASP A 41 8.13 -4.90 -14.25
N CYS A 42 8.03 -5.36 -13.01
CA CYS A 42 8.96 -5.02 -11.95
C CYS A 42 9.28 -6.30 -11.17
N ALA A 43 10.48 -6.87 -11.36
CA ALA A 43 10.84 -8.17 -10.84
C ALA A 43 10.71 -8.28 -9.32
N ASP A 44 11.17 -7.27 -8.58
CA ASP A 44 11.14 -7.28 -7.12
C ASP A 44 10.03 -6.39 -6.56
N HIS A 45 8.86 -6.43 -7.19
CA HIS A 45 7.79 -5.50 -6.84
C HIS A 45 7.33 -5.63 -5.39
N GLN A 46 7.33 -6.83 -4.82
CA GLN A 46 6.92 -7.03 -3.43
C GLN A 46 7.91 -6.35 -2.46
N LYS A 47 9.17 -6.62 -2.64
CA LYS A 47 10.24 -5.99 -1.85
C LYS A 47 10.22 -4.48 -2.02
N LYS A 48 10.09 -4.03 -3.25
CA LYS A 48 10.06 -2.59 -3.57
C LYS A 48 8.90 -1.88 -2.88
N ALA A 49 7.71 -2.47 -2.91
CA ALA A 49 6.54 -1.87 -2.25
C ALA A 49 6.78 -1.70 -0.74
N ILE A 50 7.37 -2.69 -0.10
CA ILE A 50 7.70 -2.61 1.34
C ILE A 50 8.72 -1.50 1.62
N LEU A 51 9.77 -1.42 0.81
CA LEU A 51 10.80 -0.40 0.98
C LEU A 51 10.26 1.01 0.72
N VAL A 52 9.37 1.16 -0.25
CA VAL A 52 8.69 2.43 -0.53
C VAL A 52 7.82 2.83 0.66
N ALA A 53 7.09 1.88 1.24
CA ALA A 53 6.28 2.16 2.43
C ALA A 53 7.15 2.63 3.59
N LYS A 54 8.31 2.03 3.76
CA LYS A 54 9.27 2.45 4.79
C LYS A 54 9.77 3.88 4.55
N THR A 55 10.08 4.20 3.29
CA THR A 55 10.48 5.56 2.90
C THR A 55 9.36 6.56 3.19
N MET A 56 8.12 6.20 2.86
CA MET A 56 6.95 7.04 3.14
C MET A 56 6.80 7.29 4.64
N ARG A 57 6.94 6.26 5.46
CA ARG A 57 6.86 6.36 6.92
C ARG A 57 7.92 7.32 7.47
N GLU A 58 9.16 7.19 7.01
CA GLU A 58 10.26 8.05 7.45
C GLU A 58 10.03 9.51 7.01
N ARG A 59 9.52 9.70 5.80
CA ARG A 59 9.19 11.04 5.29
C ARG A 59 8.09 11.69 6.11
N MET A 60 7.06 10.94 6.49
CA MET A 60 5.97 11.45 7.33
C MET A 60 6.47 11.93 8.69
N LYS A 61 7.41 11.20 9.28
CA LYS A 61 8.02 11.62 10.54
C LYS A 61 8.72 12.97 10.40
N LYS A 62 9.44 13.18 9.30
CA LYS A 62 10.16 14.44 9.05
C LYS A 62 9.22 15.59 8.77
N LEU A 63 8.08 15.33 8.12
CA LEU A 63 7.11 16.37 7.81
C LEU A 63 6.38 16.87 9.06
N ASP A 64 6.23 16.02 10.07
CA ASP A 64 5.64 16.38 11.38
C ASP A 64 4.32 17.15 11.24
N LEU A 65 3.37 16.57 10.51
CA LEU A 65 2.10 17.25 10.19
C LEU A 65 1.01 17.11 11.28
N GLY A 66 1.33 16.43 12.38
CA GLY A 66 0.40 16.28 13.50
C GLY A 66 -0.59 15.13 13.34
N PHE A 67 -0.45 14.30 12.31
CA PHE A 67 -1.26 13.09 12.14
C PHE A 67 -0.38 11.95 11.62
N ASN A 68 -0.89 10.72 11.79
CA ASN A 68 -0.21 9.50 11.35
C ASN A 68 -0.92 8.93 10.15
N ILE A 69 -0.17 8.19 9.32
CA ILE A 69 -0.73 7.45 8.19
C ILE A 69 -0.71 5.95 8.47
N GLY A 70 -1.56 5.22 7.75
CA GLY A 70 -1.51 3.77 7.71
C GLY A 70 -1.22 3.33 6.28
N ILE A 71 -0.45 2.26 6.13
CA ILE A 71 -0.09 1.72 4.82
C ILE A 71 -0.38 0.22 4.83
N GLY A 72 -1.25 -0.23 3.93
CA GLY A 72 -1.52 -1.65 3.72
C GLY A 72 -0.91 -2.10 2.40
N ILE A 73 -0.20 -3.21 2.42
CA ILE A 73 0.46 -3.77 1.24
C ILE A 73 0.03 -5.22 1.06
N ASN A 74 -0.42 -5.55 -0.13
CA ASN A 74 -0.77 -6.92 -0.46
C ASN A 74 -0.37 -7.24 -1.89
N SER A 75 -0.23 -8.51 -2.20
CA SER A 75 0.14 -9.01 -3.52
C SER A 75 -0.83 -10.10 -3.94
N GLY A 76 -1.06 -10.21 -5.22
CA GLY A 76 -1.93 -11.25 -5.76
C GLY A 76 -2.30 -10.93 -7.18
N THR A 77 -3.04 -11.86 -7.77
CA THR A 77 -3.58 -11.68 -9.11
C THR A 77 -4.65 -10.59 -9.08
N ALA A 78 -4.52 -9.63 -9.99
CA ALA A 78 -5.45 -8.52 -10.09
C ALA A 78 -5.68 -8.18 -11.55
N VAL A 79 -6.83 -7.59 -11.83
CA VAL A 79 -7.15 -7.10 -13.17
C VAL A 79 -6.64 -5.67 -13.26
N VAL A 80 -5.75 -5.39 -14.21
CA VAL A 80 -5.18 -4.09 -14.43
C VAL A 80 -5.47 -3.66 -15.86
N GLY A 81 -5.92 -2.43 -16.04
CA GLY A 81 -6.22 -1.91 -17.37
C GLY A 81 -6.97 -0.61 -17.32
N ASN A 82 -7.27 -0.09 -18.51
CA ASN A 82 -8.08 1.11 -18.64
C ASN A 82 -9.52 0.79 -18.31
N MET A 83 -10.08 1.49 -17.35
CA MET A 83 -11.45 1.32 -16.88
C MET A 83 -12.18 2.65 -16.94
N GLY A 84 -13.47 2.59 -17.25
CA GLY A 84 -14.30 3.77 -17.32
C GLY A 84 -15.07 3.86 -18.66
N SER A 85 -15.67 5.04 -18.90
CA SER A 85 -16.41 5.31 -20.13
C SER A 85 -15.46 5.73 -21.25
N GLU A 86 -15.99 5.80 -22.47
CA GLU A 86 -15.24 6.28 -23.64
C GLU A 86 -14.65 7.69 -23.44
N GLN A 87 -15.27 8.45 -22.55
CA GLN A 87 -14.88 9.85 -22.32
C GLN A 87 -13.87 9.99 -21.18
N ARG A 88 -13.67 8.92 -20.37
CA ARG A 88 -12.77 8.96 -19.24
C ARG A 88 -12.21 7.59 -18.97
N PHE A 89 -10.92 7.44 -19.22
CA PHE A 89 -10.19 6.20 -18.97
C PHE A 89 -9.19 6.40 -17.83
N ASP A 90 -9.26 5.51 -16.83
CA ASP A 90 -8.29 5.47 -15.77
C ASP A 90 -7.60 4.11 -15.79
N TYR A 91 -6.29 4.10 -15.71
CA TYR A 91 -5.52 2.86 -15.61
C TYR A 91 -5.61 2.37 -14.16
N SER A 92 -6.51 1.44 -13.93
CA SER A 92 -6.91 0.99 -12.59
C SER A 92 -6.61 -0.47 -12.33
N VAL A 93 -6.66 -0.84 -11.06
CA VAL A 93 -6.46 -2.21 -10.60
C VAL A 93 -7.66 -2.66 -9.78
N LEU A 94 -8.15 -3.89 -10.04
CA LEU A 94 -9.28 -4.49 -9.32
C LEU A 94 -8.94 -5.92 -8.93
N GLY A 95 -9.50 -6.39 -7.82
CA GLY A 95 -9.40 -7.77 -7.39
C GLY A 95 -9.42 -7.94 -5.87
N ASP A 96 -9.54 -9.18 -5.44
CA ASP A 96 -9.56 -9.52 -4.00
C ASP A 96 -8.28 -9.08 -3.29
N ALA A 97 -7.13 -9.20 -3.97
CA ALA A 97 -5.85 -8.77 -3.40
C ALA A 97 -5.81 -7.27 -3.11
N VAL A 98 -6.47 -6.48 -3.97
CA VAL A 98 -6.58 -5.03 -3.81
C VAL A 98 -7.48 -4.70 -2.62
N ASN A 99 -8.61 -5.38 -2.52
CA ASN A 99 -9.55 -5.18 -1.41
C ASN A 99 -8.90 -5.55 -0.08
N LEU A 100 -8.09 -6.59 -0.07
CA LEU A 100 -7.36 -6.98 1.14
C LEU A 100 -6.31 -5.92 1.52
N ALA A 101 -5.61 -5.35 0.55
CA ALA A 101 -4.64 -4.27 0.84
C ALA A 101 -5.33 -3.09 1.55
N SER A 102 -6.51 -2.70 1.08
CA SER A 102 -7.29 -1.64 1.70
C SER A 102 -7.68 -2.00 3.15
N ARG A 103 -8.09 -3.24 3.38
CA ARG A 103 -8.42 -3.72 4.72
C ARG A 103 -7.20 -3.72 5.64
N LEU A 104 -6.04 -4.10 5.13
CA LEU A 104 -4.79 -4.11 5.91
C LEU A 104 -4.40 -2.69 6.33
N GLU A 105 -4.60 -1.70 5.44
CA GLU A 105 -4.37 -0.30 5.81
C GLU A 105 -5.23 0.09 7.01
N GLY A 106 -6.51 -0.29 7.01
CA GLY A 106 -7.41 -0.02 8.10
C GLY A 106 -7.01 -0.70 9.42
N GLN A 107 -6.23 -1.77 9.37
CA GLN A 107 -5.77 -2.48 10.55
C GLN A 107 -4.55 -1.83 11.21
N SER A 108 -3.91 -0.87 10.57
CA SER A 108 -2.69 -0.26 11.08
C SER A 108 -2.85 0.33 12.48
N LYS A 109 -3.96 0.97 12.75
CA LYS A 109 -4.26 1.53 14.08
C LYS A 109 -4.45 0.44 15.12
N GLU A 110 -5.17 -0.61 14.76
CA GLU A 110 -5.46 -1.73 15.66
C GLU A 110 -4.19 -2.43 16.12
N PHE A 111 -3.22 -2.59 15.22
CA PHE A 111 -1.95 -3.22 15.54
C PHE A 111 -0.86 -2.22 15.97
N ASN A 112 -1.23 -0.97 16.13
CA ASN A 112 -0.34 0.11 16.56
C ASN A 112 0.96 0.18 15.72
N THR A 113 0.79 0.12 14.41
CA THR A 113 1.90 0.18 13.45
C THR A 113 1.47 1.00 12.24
N THR A 114 2.44 1.55 11.53
CA THR A 114 2.18 2.29 10.30
C THR A 114 1.98 1.35 9.12
N ILE A 115 2.79 0.29 9.04
CA ILE A 115 2.86 -0.57 7.86
C ILE A 115 2.31 -1.96 8.20
N VAL A 116 1.34 -2.42 7.42
CA VAL A 116 0.77 -3.76 7.53
C VAL A 116 0.94 -4.45 6.19
N VAL A 117 1.67 -5.57 6.19
CA VAL A 117 2.04 -6.32 4.99
C VAL A 117 1.34 -7.68 5.01
N GLY A 118 0.65 -8.01 3.94
CA GLY A 118 -0.01 -9.30 3.78
C GLY A 118 0.97 -10.43 3.54
N GLU A 119 0.53 -11.64 3.80
CA GLU A 119 1.35 -12.85 3.71
C GLU A 119 1.98 -13.06 2.34
N ASP A 120 1.22 -12.84 1.26
CA ASP A 120 1.72 -13.06 -0.10
C ASP A 120 2.84 -12.09 -0.48
N THR A 121 2.78 -10.86 0.01
CA THR A 121 3.89 -9.91 -0.18
C THR A 121 5.09 -10.33 0.66
N TYR A 122 4.87 -10.69 1.91
CA TYR A 122 5.93 -11.11 2.83
C TYR A 122 6.71 -12.30 2.28
N LYS A 123 6.02 -13.33 1.79
CA LYS A 123 6.67 -14.53 1.24
C LYS A 123 7.64 -14.23 0.11
N ASN A 124 7.38 -13.21 -0.66
CA ASN A 124 8.18 -12.83 -1.83
C ASN A 124 9.18 -11.71 -1.53
N ALA A 125 9.42 -11.41 -0.27
CA ALA A 125 10.36 -10.38 0.17
C ALA A 125 11.36 -10.96 1.18
N GLU A 126 11.91 -12.15 0.90
CA GLU A 126 12.79 -12.88 1.81
C GLU A 126 13.97 -12.06 2.30
N GLU A 127 14.54 -11.22 1.45
CA GLU A 127 15.67 -10.38 1.81
C GLU A 127 15.39 -9.41 2.96
N LEU A 128 14.11 -9.13 3.21
CA LEU A 128 13.68 -8.20 4.25
C LEU A 128 13.26 -8.91 5.55
N HIS A 129 13.19 -10.23 5.57
CA HIS A 129 12.66 -10.98 6.70
C HIS A 129 13.36 -10.69 8.03
N SER A 130 14.67 -10.44 7.99
CA SER A 130 15.42 -10.13 9.23
C SER A 130 14.97 -8.82 9.87
N ARG A 131 14.31 -7.94 9.12
CA ARG A 131 13.82 -6.65 9.60
C ARG A 131 12.31 -6.65 9.80
N MET A 132 11.64 -7.76 9.47
CA MET A 132 10.19 -7.88 9.54
C MET A 132 9.77 -8.71 10.75
N TYR A 133 8.55 -8.49 11.19
CA TYR A 133 8.00 -9.21 12.34
C TYR A 133 6.52 -9.50 12.14
N ASN A 134 6.06 -10.61 12.73
CA ASN A 134 4.68 -11.07 12.64
C ASN A 134 3.79 -10.23 13.55
N LEU A 135 2.67 -9.75 13.02
CA LEU A 135 1.66 -9.00 13.78
C LEU A 135 0.51 -9.90 14.25
N GLY A 136 0.40 -11.09 13.67
CA GLY A 136 -0.73 -11.97 13.93
C GLY A 136 -1.43 -12.34 12.65
N SER A 137 -2.75 -12.37 12.67
CA SER A 137 -3.54 -12.68 11.50
C SER A 137 -4.87 -11.93 11.52
N VAL A 138 -5.46 -11.78 10.34
CA VAL A 138 -6.78 -11.17 10.18
C VAL A 138 -7.68 -12.14 9.43
N THR A 139 -8.98 -12.06 9.73
CA THR A 139 -9.99 -12.83 9.02
C THR A 139 -10.42 -12.04 7.78
N VAL A 140 -10.41 -12.70 6.63
CA VAL A 140 -10.86 -12.09 5.39
C VAL A 140 -12.36 -12.33 5.25
N LYS A 141 -13.11 -11.25 4.97
CA LYS A 141 -14.55 -11.32 4.80
C LYS A 141 -14.92 -12.31 3.70
N GLY A 142 -15.82 -13.24 4.02
CA GLY A 142 -16.28 -14.25 3.09
C GLY A 142 -15.35 -15.46 2.94
N LYS A 143 -14.24 -15.49 3.68
CA LYS A 143 -13.31 -16.63 3.69
C LYS A 143 -13.17 -17.17 5.12
N SER A 144 -13.09 -18.49 5.23
CA SER A 144 -12.92 -19.15 6.53
C SER A 144 -11.47 -19.09 7.04
N ASN A 145 -10.53 -18.76 6.17
CA ASN A 145 -9.11 -18.78 6.50
C ASN A 145 -8.62 -17.41 6.98
N LYS A 146 -7.72 -17.45 7.94
CA LYS A 146 -7.02 -16.25 8.41
C LYS A 146 -5.80 -16.00 7.53
N VAL A 147 -5.48 -14.73 7.32
CA VAL A 147 -4.29 -14.31 6.58
C VAL A 147 -3.29 -13.76 7.59
N LYS A 148 -2.07 -14.27 7.55
CA LYS A 148 -0.98 -13.77 8.37
C LYS A 148 -0.56 -12.37 7.91
N ILE A 149 -0.24 -11.52 8.87
CA ILE A 149 0.17 -10.16 8.57
C ILE A 149 1.47 -9.82 9.30
N TYR A 150 2.23 -8.92 8.69
CA TYR A 150 3.58 -8.57 9.14
C TYR A 150 3.78 -7.07 9.10
N SER A 151 4.83 -6.61 9.76
CA SER A 151 5.31 -5.24 9.64
C SER A 151 6.82 -5.24 9.51
N ILE A 152 7.40 -4.06 9.35
CA ILE A 152 8.84 -3.89 9.18
C ILE A 152 9.35 -2.79 10.13
N LYS A 153 10.51 -3.04 10.69
CA LYS A 153 11.19 -2.07 11.55
C LYS A 153 11.72 -0.85 10.78
#